data_1ddac511027c791eef39873de753ac80
#
_entry.id   1ddac511027c791eef39873de753ac80
#
_cell.length_a   1.000
_cell.length_b   1.000
_cell.length_c   1.000
_cell.angle_alpha   90.00
_cell.angle_beta   90.00
_cell.angle_gamma   90.00
#
_symmetry.space_group_name_H-M   'P 1'
#
loop_
_entity.id
_entity.type
_entity.pdbx_description
1 polymer ?
#
loop_
_entity_poly.entity_id
_entity_poly.type
_entity_poly.pdbx_seq_one_letter_code
_entity_poly.pdbx_strand_id
1 'polypeptide(L)'
;MGAVTAEQQKLVLNSFAMVLQNNLVSADAVTWNEYDGEMDDRNGLQVLEQITPRYNITRTENGVKDLSAGTDGTVFGSELFEVTGTFNANMGWGDFVKIKTIGQARESKALLGAATSLAEKIDAYIMQIATLGSADWLGDGITSVDEWVDAAAAYTRLKENGVDDSELSYIMNYTDKMKLGDQVVKLPGPDAMSTSTFRKGFTGELDGIKTMFTNQLPVMTTGTRLATAEALINGANQFVNYADVAKAGTVNGRHMTQNLVLDTAGTKTYKAGEVFTLPDVFAYDNRKQAPVTPARLQQFTVIADATAVAGAVTLVIFPAIIVPGSGAGDNININTAHATVTAAPADNAVLTFLGAPSTALSPRLLIQKPAVVVNTVPLILPASDTSMRRRLTKIPLTVRMWQHSDFYTGAHGVRFDVALNANIRERLRTARFNGS
;
A
#
# COMPACT_ATOMS: atom_id res chain seq x y z
N MET A 1 4.14 47.89 -3.06
CA MET A 1 3.46 46.56 -2.87
C MET A 1 2.77 46.58 -1.52
N GLY A 2 1.47 46.27 -1.44
CA GLY A 2 0.76 46.22 -0.16
C GLY A 2 1.30 45.09 0.71
N ALA A 3 1.61 45.38 1.98
CA ALA A 3 2.03 44.38 2.94
C ALA A 3 0.92 43.34 3.11
N VAL A 4 1.27 42.05 3.00
CA VAL A 4 0.34 40.94 3.23
C VAL A 4 0.16 40.79 4.74
N THR A 5 -1.08 40.89 5.22
CA THR A 5 -1.38 40.77 6.63
C THR A 5 -1.41 39.33 7.10
N ALA A 6 -1.11 39.06 8.37
CA ALA A 6 -1.21 37.74 8.97
C ALA A 6 -2.64 37.14 8.87
N GLU A 7 -3.66 38.00 8.86
CA GLU A 7 -5.04 37.58 8.68
C GLU A 7 -5.30 37.06 7.26
N GLN A 8 -4.75 37.73 6.25
CA GLN A 8 -4.84 37.28 4.85
C GLN A 8 -4.16 35.93 4.67
N GLN A 9 -3.00 35.71 5.27
CA GLN A 9 -2.29 34.43 5.22
C GLN A 9 -3.11 33.31 5.87
N LYS A 10 -3.68 33.54 7.06
CA LYS A 10 -4.58 32.59 7.72
C LYS A 10 -5.78 32.23 6.83
N LEU A 11 -6.37 33.22 6.20
CA LEU A 11 -7.52 33.03 5.33
C LEU A 11 -7.18 32.15 4.13
N VAL A 12 -6.06 32.43 3.46
CA VAL A 12 -5.60 31.63 2.31
C VAL A 12 -5.27 30.21 2.74
N LEU A 13 -4.50 30.03 3.81
CA LEU A 13 -4.16 28.72 4.33
C LEU A 13 -5.39 27.90 4.76
N ASN A 14 -6.39 28.55 5.36
CA ASN A 14 -7.63 27.90 5.75
C ASN A 14 -8.45 27.44 4.55
N SER A 15 -8.54 28.24 3.50
CA SER A 15 -9.23 27.88 2.27
C SER A 15 -8.53 26.77 1.52
N PHE A 16 -7.20 26.84 1.43
CA PHE A 16 -6.37 25.79 0.85
C PHE A 16 -6.55 24.44 1.57
N ALA A 17 -6.43 24.43 2.89
CA ALA A 17 -6.58 23.25 3.73
C ALA A 17 -7.97 22.60 3.59
N MET A 18 -9.03 23.41 3.48
CA MET A 18 -10.39 22.91 3.30
C MET A 18 -10.58 22.26 1.93
N VAL A 19 -10.06 22.84 0.87
CA VAL A 19 -10.13 22.29 -0.49
C VAL A 19 -9.31 21.01 -0.59
N LEU A 20 -8.09 21.02 -0.06
CA LEU A 20 -7.24 19.84 -0.02
C LEU A 20 -7.94 18.66 0.67
N GLN A 21 -8.50 18.87 1.86
CA GLN A 21 -9.20 17.85 2.62
C GLN A 21 -10.42 17.27 1.91
N ASN A 22 -11.18 18.10 1.18
CA ASN A 22 -12.38 17.65 0.48
C ASN A 22 -12.06 16.86 -0.80
N ASN A 23 -10.87 17.04 -1.37
CA ASN A 23 -10.47 16.38 -2.62
C ASN A 23 -9.67 15.08 -2.39
N LEU A 24 -9.25 14.77 -1.16
CA LEU A 24 -8.56 13.53 -0.84
C LEU A 24 -9.54 12.36 -0.78
N VAL A 25 -9.50 11.48 -1.78
CA VAL A 25 -10.30 10.24 -1.84
C VAL A 25 -9.75 9.19 -0.88
N SER A 26 -8.43 9.11 -0.76
CA SER A 26 -7.74 8.16 0.12
C SER A 26 -7.97 8.42 1.62
N ALA A 27 -8.50 9.59 1.98
CA ALA A 27 -8.66 9.98 3.39
C ALA A 27 -9.48 8.98 4.22
N ASP A 28 -10.49 8.37 3.62
CA ASP A 28 -11.38 7.40 4.28
C ASP A 28 -10.87 5.95 4.16
N ALA A 29 -10.04 5.64 3.17
CA ALA A 29 -9.61 4.28 2.84
C ALA A 29 -8.37 3.81 3.60
N VAL A 30 -7.58 4.74 4.16
CA VAL A 30 -6.30 4.44 4.83
C VAL A 30 -6.25 5.03 6.24
N THR A 31 -5.35 4.52 7.06
CA THR A 31 -5.10 5.05 8.39
C THR A 31 -4.08 6.18 8.32
N TRP A 32 -4.38 7.29 8.99
CA TRP A 32 -3.49 8.44 9.10
C TRP A 32 -2.96 8.56 10.51
N ASN A 33 -1.64 8.66 10.63
CA ASN A 33 -0.94 8.88 11.88
C ASN A 33 -0.12 10.16 11.79
N GLU A 34 -0.17 11.01 12.81
CA GLU A 34 0.71 12.16 12.96
C GLU A 34 1.66 11.89 14.11
N TYR A 35 2.95 11.94 13.85
CA TYR A 35 3.96 11.80 14.88
C TYR A 35 4.20 13.13 15.59
N ASP A 36 4.37 13.04 16.91
CA ASP A 36 4.76 14.19 17.71
C ASP A 36 6.17 14.65 17.37
N GLY A 37 6.34 15.96 17.32
CA GLY A 37 7.60 16.60 16.96
C GLY A 37 7.49 17.40 15.67
N GLU A 38 8.60 17.96 15.27
CA GLU A 38 8.73 18.76 14.06
C GLU A 38 9.88 18.22 13.21
N MET A 39 9.66 18.12 11.90
CA MET A 39 10.65 17.64 10.96
C MET A 39 11.28 18.82 10.21
N ASP A 40 12.61 18.82 10.12
CA ASP A 40 13.35 19.68 9.20
C ASP A 40 13.27 19.10 7.78
N ASP A 41 13.16 19.97 6.78
CA ASP A 41 13.13 19.58 5.35
C ASP A 41 14.37 18.76 4.92
N ARG A 42 15.45 18.82 5.69
CA ARG A 42 16.72 18.13 5.41
C ARG A 42 16.90 16.80 6.10
N ASN A 43 16.19 16.60 7.22
CA ASN A 43 16.33 15.41 8.04
C ASN A 43 14.97 14.71 8.10
N GLY A 44 14.88 13.52 7.51
CA GLY A 44 13.70 12.68 7.64
C GLY A 44 13.48 12.20 9.08
N LEU A 45 12.27 11.72 9.37
CA LEU A 45 11.94 11.04 10.62
C LEU A 45 11.81 9.55 10.34
N GLN A 46 12.47 8.73 11.15
CA GLN A 46 12.36 7.27 11.13
C GLN A 46 11.74 6.79 12.43
N VAL A 47 10.72 5.96 12.34
CA VAL A 47 10.04 5.35 13.49
C VAL A 47 9.96 3.85 13.28
N LEU A 48 10.41 3.10 14.29
CA LEU A 48 10.28 1.64 14.34
C LEU A 48 9.00 1.29 15.10
N GLU A 49 8.04 0.71 14.40
CA GLU A 49 6.81 0.20 15.02
C GLU A 49 6.96 -1.29 15.29
N GLN A 50 6.64 -1.72 16.51
CA GLN A 50 6.67 -3.13 16.87
C GLN A 50 5.41 -3.84 16.40
N ILE A 51 5.60 -5.05 15.87
CA ILE A 51 4.51 -5.94 15.44
C ILE A 51 4.28 -6.98 16.54
N THR A 52 3.01 -7.20 16.86
CA THR A 52 2.60 -8.18 17.88
C THR A 52 3.06 -9.59 17.50
N PRO A 53 3.80 -10.29 18.34
CA PRO A 53 4.27 -11.63 18.06
C PRO A 53 3.13 -12.65 18.10
N ARG A 54 3.31 -13.77 17.42
CA ARG A 54 2.43 -14.93 17.50
C ARG A 54 3.13 -16.04 18.28
N TYR A 55 2.35 -16.86 18.96
CA TYR A 55 2.82 -17.99 19.76
C TYR A 55 2.35 -19.30 19.15
N ASN A 56 3.19 -20.32 19.25
CA ASN A 56 2.80 -21.68 18.98
C ASN A 56 2.04 -22.23 20.20
N ILE A 57 0.74 -22.44 20.07
CA ILE A 57 -0.12 -22.92 21.16
C ILE A 57 -0.43 -24.39 20.91
N THR A 58 0.08 -25.27 21.76
CA THR A 58 -0.21 -26.70 21.74
C THR A 58 -1.07 -27.09 22.95
N ARG A 59 -2.08 -27.92 22.72
CA ARG A 59 -2.83 -28.53 23.82
C ARG A 59 -2.06 -29.75 24.32
N THR A 60 -1.69 -29.74 25.59
CA THR A 60 -1.10 -30.90 26.25
C THR A 60 -2.15 -31.61 27.10
N GLU A 61 -2.26 -32.93 26.94
CA GLU A 61 -3.02 -33.75 27.86
C GLU A 61 -2.14 -33.98 29.12
N ASN A 62 -2.75 -33.95 30.29
CA ASN A 62 -2.06 -34.08 31.60
C ASN A 62 -1.22 -32.86 32.04
N GLY A 63 -1.29 -31.72 31.40
CA GLY A 63 -0.68 -30.47 31.87
C GLY A 63 0.86 -30.40 31.86
N VAL A 64 1.54 -31.39 31.31
CA VAL A 64 3.03 -31.44 31.21
C VAL A 64 3.42 -31.14 29.76
N LYS A 65 4.06 -30.01 29.55
CA LYS A 65 4.66 -29.67 28.24
C LYS A 65 6.09 -30.20 28.18
N ASP A 66 6.42 -30.94 27.14
CA ASP A 66 7.79 -31.35 26.85
C ASP A 66 8.56 -30.14 26.28
N LEU A 67 9.56 -29.68 27.01
CA LEU A 67 10.41 -28.56 26.61
C LEU A 67 11.72 -29.06 25.97
N SER A 68 11.87 -30.35 25.71
CA SER A 68 13.06 -30.90 25.07
C SER A 68 13.30 -30.40 23.65
N ALA A 69 12.23 -29.98 22.96
CA ALA A 69 12.27 -29.40 21.63
C ALA A 69 12.51 -27.86 21.60
N GLY A 70 12.85 -27.30 22.76
CA GLY A 70 13.04 -25.82 22.90
C GLY A 70 11.91 -25.15 23.64
N THR A 71 12.15 -23.92 24.07
CA THR A 71 11.18 -23.05 24.69
C THR A 71 10.36 -22.32 23.60
N ASP A 72 9.15 -21.86 23.92
CA ASP A 72 8.41 -21.00 23.01
C ASP A 72 9.01 -19.59 23.04
N GLY A 73 10.18 -19.44 22.41
CA GLY A 73 10.86 -18.15 22.29
C GLY A 73 9.95 -17.11 21.62
N THR A 74 9.98 -15.88 22.10
CA THR A 74 9.20 -14.79 21.52
C THR A 74 10.08 -13.86 20.73
N VAL A 75 9.77 -13.68 19.45
CA VAL A 75 10.45 -12.71 18.59
C VAL A 75 9.47 -11.62 18.21
N PHE A 76 9.78 -10.39 18.63
CA PHE A 76 9.01 -9.22 18.21
C PHE A 76 9.42 -8.81 16.80
N GLY A 77 8.44 -8.72 15.92
CA GLY A 77 8.62 -8.12 14.61
C GLY A 77 8.70 -6.59 14.72
N SER A 78 9.33 -5.96 13.75
CA SER A 78 9.32 -4.50 13.62
C SER A 78 9.23 -4.08 12.17
N GLU A 79 8.47 -3.02 11.90
CA GLU A 79 8.40 -2.35 10.59
C GLU A 79 8.98 -0.95 10.72
N LEU A 80 9.74 -0.52 9.70
CA LEU A 80 10.33 0.80 9.65
C LEU A 80 9.41 1.76 8.89
N PHE A 81 8.99 2.82 9.55
CA PHE A 81 8.26 3.92 8.95
C PHE A 81 9.17 5.13 8.82
N GLU A 82 9.33 5.61 7.61
CA GLU A 82 10.15 6.77 7.31
C GLU A 82 9.27 7.88 6.75
N VAL A 83 9.49 9.12 7.18
CA VAL A 83 8.93 10.31 6.54
C VAL A 83 10.11 11.10 6.01
N THR A 84 10.43 10.92 4.74
CA THR A 84 11.60 11.53 4.09
C THR A 84 11.23 12.49 2.97
N GLY A 85 9.96 12.48 2.54
CA GLY A 85 9.46 13.27 1.41
C GLY A 85 8.50 14.38 1.80
N THR A 86 8.56 15.48 1.07
CA THR A 86 7.58 16.56 1.15
C THR A 86 6.90 16.74 -0.21
N PHE A 87 5.58 16.90 -0.17
CA PHE A 87 4.82 17.36 -1.32
C PHE A 87 4.65 18.87 -1.25
N ASN A 88 4.87 19.56 -2.35
CA ASN A 88 4.76 21.00 -2.39
C ASN A 88 3.93 21.50 -3.58
N ALA A 89 3.19 22.56 -3.34
CA ALA A 89 2.46 23.30 -4.37
C ALA A 89 2.85 24.78 -4.30
N ASN A 90 3.23 25.34 -5.43
CA ASN A 90 3.65 26.74 -5.53
C ASN A 90 2.53 27.59 -6.13
N MET A 91 2.36 28.79 -5.59
CA MET A 91 1.41 29.78 -6.10
C MET A 91 2.15 31.09 -6.41
N GLY A 92 1.79 31.72 -7.53
CA GLY A 92 2.37 32.99 -7.92
C GLY A 92 2.01 34.12 -6.92
N TRP A 93 2.97 34.99 -6.65
CA TRP A 93 2.78 36.11 -5.73
C TRP A 93 1.64 37.04 -6.13
N GLY A 94 1.51 37.34 -7.42
CA GLY A 94 0.45 38.18 -7.94
C GLY A 94 -0.95 37.66 -7.64
N ASP A 95 -1.14 36.35 -7.70
CA ASP A 95 -2.42 35.72 -7.39
C ASP A 95 -2.68 35.69 -5.88
N PHE A 96 -1.65 35.47 -5.07
CA PHE A 96 -1.74 35.50 -3.62
C PHE A 96 -2.18 36.87 -3.09
N VAL A 97 -1.57 37.95 -3.57
CA VAL A 97 -1.85 39.33 -3.14
C VAL A 97 -3.27 39.78 -3.50
N LYS A 98 -3.89 39.24 -4.55
CA LYS A 98 -5.26 39.51 -4.94
C LYS A 98 -6.30 38.98 -3.95
N ILE A 99 -5.95 37.97 -3.16
CA ILE A 99 -6.86 37.33 -2.22
C ILE A 99 -6.88 38.11 -0.89
N LYS A 100 -7.90 38.93 -0.72
CA LYS A 100 -8.08 39.75 0.50
C LYS A 100 -9.29 39.38 1.35
N THR A 101 -10.24 38.65 0.77
CA THR A 101 -11.47 38.24 1.45
C THR A 101 -11.72 36.74 1.32
N ILE A 102 -12.58 36.17 2.19
CA ILE A 102 -12.98 34.75 2.15
C ILE A 102 -13.63 34.40 0.79
N GLY A 103 -14.45 35.31 0.23
CA GLY A 103 -15.05 35.13 -1.10
C GLY A 103 -13.98 34.98 -2.17
N GLN A 104 -13.01 35.90 -2.21
CA GLN A 104 -11.90 35.85 -3.17
C GLN A 104 -11.03 34.60 -3.02
N ALA A 105 -10.80 34.13 -1.79
CA ALA A 105 -10.07 32.89 -1.55
C ALA A 105 -10.81 31.66 -2.09
N ARG A 106 -12.13 31.61 -1.92
CA ARG A 106 -12.97 30.52 -2.44
C ARG A 106 -13.11 30.53 -3.96
N GLU A 107 -13.07 31.70 -4.58
CA GLU A 107 -13.19 31.87 -6.03
C GLU A 107 -11.84 31.86 -6.76
N SER A 108 -10.71 31.89 -6.03
CA SER A 108 -9.38 31.90 -6.62
C SER A 108 -9.08 30.59 -7.33
N LYS A 109 -9.09 30.61 -8.66
CA LYS A 109 -8.75 29.44 -9.50
C LYS A 109 -7.34 28.94 -9.26
N ALA A 110 -6.38 29.83 -8.96
CA ALA A 110 -5.00 29.47 -8.67
C ALA A 110 -4.91 28.68 -7.34
N LEU A 111 -5.59 29.14 -6.30
CA LEU A 111 -5.62 28.46 -5.00
C LEU A 111 -6.32 27.10 -5.07
N LEU A 112 -7.48 27.07 -5.75
CA LEU A 112 -8.23 25.83 -5.95
C LEU A 112 -7.42 24.83 -6.78
N GLY A 113 -6.80 25.28 -7.88
CA GLY A 113 -5.95 24.42 -8.72
C GLY A 113 -4.75 23.86 -7.98
N ALA A 114 -4.05 24.68 -7.19
CA ALA A 114 -2.90 24.21 -6.40
C ALA A 114 -3.32 23.17 -5.35
N ALA A 115 -4.42 23.39 -4.64
CA ALA A 115 -4.91 22.44 -3.62
C ALA A 115 -5.42 21.14 -4.24
N THR A 116 -6.12 21.20 -5.37
CA THR A 116 -6.62 20.01 -6.10
C THR A 116 -5.46 19.20 -6.65
N SER A 117 -4.50 19.83 -7.31
CA SER A 117 -3.33 19.13 -7.86
C SER A 117 -2.47 18.48 -6.76
N LEU A 118 -2.36 19.12 -5.60
CA LEU A 118 -1.66 18.53 -4.46
C LEU A 118 -2.43 17.29 -3.93
N ALA A 119 -3.76 17.36 -3.79
CA ALA A 119 -4.59 16.24 -3.38
C ALA A 119 -4.46 15.05 -4.34
N GLU A 120 -4.55 15.29 -5.65
CA GLU A 120 -4.40 14.26 -6.68
C GLU A 120 -3.03 13.57 -6.62
N LYS A 121 -1.96 14.33 -6.37
CA LYS A 121 -0.60 13.75 -6.24
C LYS A 121 -0.45 12.92 -4.97
N ILE A 122 -1.02 13.35 -3.87
CA ILE A 122 -1.02 12.59 -2.62
C ILE A 122 -1.82 11.30 -2.79
N ASP A 123 -3.03 11.36 -3.37
CA ASP A 123 -3.85 10.18 -3.63
C ASP A 123 -3.15 9.20 -4.57
N ALA A 124 -2.58 9.68 -5.68
CA ALA A 124 -1.83 8.83 -6.61
C ALA A 124 -0.65 8.13 -5.93
N TYR A 125 0.08 8.83 -5.06
CA TYR A 125 1.20 8.26 -4.30
C TYR A 125 0.72 7.17 -3.34
N ILE A 126 -0.33 7.41 -2.56
CA ILE A 126 -0.90 6.43 -1.63
C ILE A 126 -1.39 5.19 -2.38
N MET A 127 -2.11 5.39 -3.50
CA MET A 127 -2.60 4.30 -4.33
C MET A 127 -1.47 3.49 -4.97
N GLN A 128 -0.39 4.14 -5.38
CA GLN A 128 0.80 3.46 -5.89
C GLN A 128 1.43 2.54 -4.85
N ILE A 129 1.63 3.03 -3.63
CA ILE A 129 2.19 2.23 -2.53
C ILE A 129 1.26 1.06 -2.19
N ALA A 130 -0.05 1.30 -2.09
CA ALA A 130 -1.04 0.26 -1.82
C ALA A 130 -1.05 -0.83 -2.91
N THR A 131 -0.98 -0.42 -4.16
CA THR A 131 -0.97 -1.35 -5.31
C THR A 131 0.29 -2.20 -5.36
N LEU A 132 1.47 -1.57 -5.32
CA LEU A 132 2.75 -2.29 -5.44
C LEU A 132 3.02 -3.19 -4.24
N GLY A 133 2.47 -2.85 -3.09
CA GLY A 133 2.70 -3.60 -1.88
C GLY A 133 1.62 -4.64 -1.53
N SER A 134 0.54 -4.74 -2.28
CA SER A 134 -0.50 -5.76 -2.05
C SER A 134 0.06 -7.17 -2.25
N ALA A 135 -0.25 -8.07 -1.30
CA ALA A 135 0.28 -9.44 -1.31
C ALA A 135 -0.44 -10.36 -2.29
N ASP A 136 -1.73 -10.17 -2.47
CA ASP A 136 -2.57 -11.08 -3.25
C ASP A 136 -2.88 -10.51 -4.63
N TRP A 137 -2.70 -11.35 -5.64
CA TRP A 137 -3.08 -11.12 -7.02
C TRP A 137 -4.31 -11.93 -7.36
N LEU A 138 -5.33 -11.28 -7.90
CA LEU A 138 -6.55 -11.88 -8.41
C LEU A 138 -6.77 -11.44 -9.85
N GLY A 139 -7.58 -12.21 -10.58
CA GLY A 139 -7.81 -11.98 -12.00
C GLY A 139 -6.73 -12.59 -12.90
N ASP A 140 -7.04 -12.58 -14.18
CA ASP A 140 -6.21 -13.18 -15.24
C ASP A 140 -5.14 -12.23 -15.81
N GLY A 141 -5.12 -10.98 -15.37
CA GLY A 141 -4.25 -9.93 -15.89
C GLY A 141 -4.70 -9.38 -17.26
N ILE A 142 -5.87 -9.76 -17.76
CA ILE A 142 -6.40 -9.38 -19.07
C ILE A 142 -7.71 -8.63 -18.93
N THR A 143 -8.66 -9.17 -18.15
CA THR A 143 -10.00 -8.58 -17.97
C THR A 143 -10.06 -7.70 -16.72
N SER A 144 -10.78 -6.59 -16.82
CA SER A 144 -11.09 -5.74 -15.65
C SER A 144 -12.18 -6.39 -14.79
N VAL A 145 -12.47 -5.80 -13.62
CA VAL A 145 -13.60 -6.21 -12.78
C VAL A 145 -14.90 -5.89 -13.51
N ASP A 146 -15.45 -6.85 -14.23
CA ASP A 146 -16.68 -6.71 -15.01
C ASP A 146 -17.83 -7.57 -14.48
N GLU A 147 -17.53 -8.53 -13.62
CA GLU A 147 -18.50 -9.37 -12.96
C GLU A 147 -18.49 -9.25 -11.44
N TRP A 148 -19.64 -9.51 -10.83
CA TRP A 148 -19.76 -9.56 -9.37
C TRP A 148 -18.83 -10.60 -8.73
N VAL A 149 -18.62 -11.72 -9.40
CA VAL A 149 -17.76 -12.82 -8.95
C VAL A 149 -16.31 -12.38 -8.79
N ASP A 150 -15.85 -11.48 -9.64
CA ASP A 150 -14.48 -10.95 -9.57
C ASP A 150 -14.24 -10.18 -8.27
N ALA A 151 -15.18 -9.33 -7.92
CA ALA A 151 -15.10 -8.58 -6.66
C ALA A 151 -15.22 -9.51 -5.44
N ALA A 152 -16.13 -10.49 -5.49
CA ALA A 152 -16.31 -11.49 -4.43
C ALA A 152 -15.05 -12.36 -4.24
N ALA A 153 -14.27 -12.62 -5.29
CA ALA A 153 -13.00 -13.34 -5.19
C ALA A 153 -11.97 -12.58 -4.32
N ALA A 154 -11.90 -11.26 -4.43
CA ALA A 154 -11.02 -10.44 -3.58
C ALA A 154 -11.44 -10.50 -2.11
N TYR A 155 -12.74 -10.41 -1.84
CA TYR A 155 -13.29 -10.54 -0.50
C TYR A 155 -12.99 -11.92 0.10
N THR A 156 -13.27 -13.00 -0.65
CA THR A 156 -12.97 -14.37 -0.23
C THR A 156 -11.50 -14.54 0.12
N ARG A 157 -10.59 -13.97 -0.69
CA ARG A 157 -9.15 -14.03 -0.44
C ARG A 157 -8.76 -13.36 0.88
N LEU A 158 -9.30 -12.19 1.17
CA LEU A 158 -9.03 -11.52 2.45
C LEU A 158 -9.57 -12.32 3.64
N LYS A 159 -10.72 -13.00 3.48
CA LYS A 159 -11.27 -13.89 4.52
C LYS A 159 -10.38 -15.11 4.76
N GLU A 160 -9.83 -15.72 3.73
CA GLU A 160 -8.84 -16.79 3.85
C GLU A 160 -7.60 -16.31 4.62
N ASN A 161 -7.14 -15.09 4.38
CA ASN A 161 -6.03 -14.46 5.12
C ASN A 161 -6.43 -14.09 6.55
N GLY A 162 -7.73 -14.15 6.89
CA GLY A 162 -8.27 -13.90 8.22
C GLY A 162 -8.52 -12.47 8.58
N VAL A 163 -8.77 -11.69 7.58
CA VAL A 163 -9.18 -10.30 7.74
C VAL A 163 -10.65 -10.27 8.17
N ASP A 164 -10.98 -9.45 9.15
CA ASP A 164 -12.36 -9.20 9.57
C ASP A 164 -13.11 -8.30 8.58
N ASP A 165 -14.42 -8.10 8.78
CA ASP A 165 -15.26 -7.30 7.88
C ASP A 165 -15.20 -5.79 8.18
N SER A 166 -14.46 -5.41 9.20
CA SER A 166 -14.41 -4.02 9.61
C SER A 166 -13.59 -3.17 8.65
N GLU A 167 -14.10 -1.99 8.32
CA GLU A 167 -13.42 -0.94 7.58
C GLU A 167 -12.81 -1.37 6.22
N LEU A 168 -13.48 -2.29 5.52
CA LEU A 168 -13.12 -2.68 4.17
C LEU A 168 -13.57 -1.62 3.16
N SER A 169 -12.76 -1.40 2.12
CA SER A 169 -13.07 -0.49 1.02
C SER A 169 -12.60 -1.04 -0.32
N TYR A 170 -13.50 -1.10 -1.29
CA TYR A 170 -13.13 -1.31 -2.69
C TYR A 170 -12.72 0.02 -3.33
N ILE A 171 -11.60 0.02 -4.03
CA ILE A 171 -11.13 1.15 -4.82
C ILE A 171 -11.04 0.71 -6.27
N MET A 172 -11.89 1.29 -7.09
CA MET A 172 -12.10 0.88 -8.48
C MET A 172 -12.04 2.08 -9.43
N ASN A 173 -11.93 1.80 -10.73
CA ASN A 173 -11.99 2.81 -11.77
C ASN A 173 -13.47 3.13 -12.14
N TYR A 174 -13.71 4.28 -12.75
CA TYR A 174 -15.05 4.66 -13.25
C TYR A 174 -15.56 3.71 -14.35
N THR A 175 -14.66 3.09 -15.12
CA THR A 175 -15.04 2.08 -16.11
C THR A 175 -15.70 0.85 -15.45
N ASP A 176 -15.16 0.41 -14.31
CA ASP A 176 -15.71 -0.74 -13.57
C ASP A 176 -17.08 -0.39 -12.98
N LYS A 177 -17.27 0.86 -12.54
CA LYS A 177 -18.58 1.36 -12.11
C LYS A 177 -19.66 1.17 -13.18
N MET A 178 -19.32 1.48 -14.43
CA MET A 178 -20.25 1.32 -15.55
C MET A 178 -20.56 -0.15 -15.84
N LYS A 179 -19.53 -1.02 -15.83
CA LYS A 179 -19.69 -2.44 -16.09
C LYS A 179 -20.53 -3.13 -15.01
N LEU A 180 -20.22 -2.90 -13.74
CA LEU A 180 -21.00 -3.44 -12.62
C LEU A 180 -22.44 -2.91 -12.62
N GLY A 181 -22.64 -1.65 -13.00
CA GLY A 181 -23.97 -1.05 -13.17
C GLY A 181 -24.77 -1.75 -14.27
N ASP A 182 -24.16 -2.09 -15.40
CA ASP A 182 -24.79 -2.83 -16.50
C ASP A 182 -25.28 -4.22 -16.07
N GLN A 183 -24.52 -4.92 -15.23
CA GLN A 183 -24.94 -6.21 -14.68
C GLN A 183 -26.18 -6.10 -13.80
N VAL A 184 -26.23 -5.10 -12.91
CA VAL A 184 -27.41 -4.87 -12.05
C VAL A 184 -28.65 -4.55 -12.87
N VAL A 185 -28.49 -3.78 -13.95
CA VAL A 185 -29.59 -3.40 -14.84
C VAL A 185 -30.14 -4.62 -15.62
N LYS A 186 -29.29 -5.59 -15.93
CA LYS A 186 -29.67 -6.82 -16.64
C LYS A 186 -30.39 -7.85 -15.76
N LEU A 187 -30.45 -7.66 -14.44
CA LEU A 187 -31.21 -8.55 -13.56
C LEU A 187 -32.70 -8.52 -13.91
N PRO A 188 -33.34 -9.69 -14.04
CA PRO A 188 -34.77 -9.75 -14.38
C PRO A 188 -35.63 -9.26 -13.19
N GLY A 189 -36.47 -8.27 -13.48
CA GLY A 189 -37.49 -7.75 -12.56
C GLY A 189 -37.41 -6.23 -12.33
N PRO A 190 -38.53 -5.59 -12.04
CA PRO A 190 -38.60 -4.18 -11.69
C PRO A 190 -38.19 -3.95 -10.23
N ASP A 191 -36.99 -4.31 -9.86
CA ASP A 191 -36.49 -4.09 -8.51
C ASP A 191 -36.07 -2.63 -8.32
N ALA A 192 -36.30 -2.08 -7.14
CA ALA A 192 -35.92 -0.73 -6.78
C ALA A 192 -34.41 -0.46 -6.97
N MET A 193 -33.60 -1.49 -6.78
CA MET A 193 -32.15 -1.43 -6.97
C MET A 193 -31.79 -1.27 -8.46
N SER A 194 -32.38 -2.08 -9.36
CA SER A 194 -32.10 -1.97 -10.80
C SER A 194 -32.55 -0.62 -11.36
N THR A 195 -33.71 -0.12 -10.93
CA THR A 195 -34.24 1.18 -11.34
C THR A 195 -33.37 2.35 -10.83
N SER A 196 -32.88 2.28 -9.61
CA SER A 196 -31.99 3.30 -9.05
C SER A 196 -30.64 3.31 -9.75
N THR A 197 -30.10 2.13 -10.06
CA THR A 197 -28.84 1.96 -10.78
C THR A 197 -28.95 2.46 -12.22
N PHE A 198 -30.05 2.19 -12.91
CA PHE A 198 -30.28 2.72 -14.24
C PHE A 198 -30.30 4.26 -14.30
N ARG A 199 -30.86 4.91 -13.26
CA ARG A 199 -30.94 6.37 -13.19
C ARG A 199 -29.66 7.06 -12.73
N LYS A 200 -28.90 6.45 -11.82
CA LYS A 200 -27.78 7.09 -11.11
C LYS A 200 -26.44 6.42 -11.37
N GLY A 201 -26.38 5.32 -12.11
CA GLY A 201 -25.24 4.43 -12.17
C GLY A 201 -25.07 3.64 -10.87
N PHE A 202 -24.11 2.71 -10.85
CA PHE A 202 -23.81 1.97 -9.63
C PHE A 202 -23.29 2.92 -8.54
N THR A 203 -24.07 3.10 -7.49
CA THR A 203 -23.73 3.94 -6.34
C THR A 203 -24.03 3.11 -5.09
N GLY A 204 -23.17 2.25 -4.67
CA GLY A 204 -23.55 1.43 -3.56
C GLY A 204 -22.39 0.74 -2.90
N GLU A 205 -22.77 -0.07 -1.96
CA GLU A 205 -21.91 -1.03 -1.32
C GLU A 205 -21.96 -2.31 -2.14
N LEU A 206 -20.80 -2.92 -2.32
CA LEU A 206 -20.65 -4.22 -2.93
C LEU A 206 -20.47 -5.22 -1.80
N ASP A 207 -21.41 -6.15 -1.64
CA ASP A 207 -21.40 -7.13 -0.55
C ASP A 207 -21.26 -6.51 0.86
N GLY A 208 -21.92 -5.36 1.08
CA GLY A 208 -21.83 -4.58 2.32
C GLY A 208 -20.52 -3.81 2.50
N ILE A 209 -19.64 -3.79 1.49
CA ILE A 209 -18.35 -3.10 1.51
C ILE A 209 -18.46 -1.79 0.73
N LYS A 210 -17.96 -0.71 1.33
CA LYS A 210 -17.93 0.62 0.72
C LYS A 210 -17.10 0.61 -0.56
N THR A 211 -17.67 1.09 -1.66
CA THR A 211 -16.96 1.26 -2.93
C THR A 211 -16.57 2.71 -3.17
N MET A 212 -15.33 2.93 -3.55
CA MET A 212 -14.78 4.22 -3.93
C MET A 212 -14.30 4.17 -5.38
N PHE A 213 -14.56 5.23 -6.13
CA PHE A 213 -14.17 5.31 -7.53
C PHE A 213 -13.18 6.45 -7.72
N THR A 214 -12.05 6.14 -8.36
CA THR A 214 -10.99 7.12 -8.62
C THR A 214 -10.29 6.80 -9.94
N ASN A 215 -9.79 7.85 -10.61
CA ASN A 215 -8.89 7.71 -11.76
C ASN A 215 -7.40 7.74 -11.34
N GLN A 216 -7.11 7.84 -10.04
CA GLN A 216 -5.75 7.93 -9.51
C GLN A 216 -5.10 6.55 -9.26
N LEU A 217 -5.75 5.46 -9.69
CA LEU A 217 -5.15 4.15 -9.64
C LEU A 217 -3.94 4.09 -10.60
N PRO A 218 -2.78 3.61 -10.14
CA PRO A 218 -1.58 3.58 -10.97
C PRO A 218 -1.67 2.50 -12.04
N VAL A 219 -1.00 2.73 -13.14
CA VAL A 219 -0.72 1.69 -14.13
C VAL A 219 0.58 0.99 -13.72
N MET A 220 0.52 -0.32 -13.55
CA MET A 220 1.67 -1.17 -13.26
C MET A 220 2.16 -1.82 -14.55
N THR A 221 3.43 -1.65 -14.89
CA THR A 221 4.04 -2.33 -16.04
C THR A 221 4.89 -3.49 -15.55
N THR A 222 4.64 -4.69 -16.06
CA THR A 222 5.43 -5.90 -15.76
C THR A 222 6.80 -5.86 -16.42
N GLY A 223 7.76 -6.60 -15.85
CA GLY A 223 9.13 -6.66 -16.37
C GLY A 223 9.26 -7.39 -17.71
N THR A 224 10.47 -7.35 -18.28
CA THR A 224 10.80 -7.95 -19.59
C THR A 224 11.15 -9.43 -19.51
N ARG A 225 10.70 -10.13 -18.46
CA ARG A 225 10.86 -11.58 -18.30
C ARG A 225 10.20 -12.35 -19.46
N LEU A 226 10.57 -13.61 -19.69
CA LEU A 226 9.84 -14.46 -20.64
C LEU A 226 8.50 -14.92 -20.03
N ALA A 227 7.58 -15.32 -20.88
CA ALA A 227 6.25 -15.77 -20.47
C ALA A 227 6.27 -17.13 -19.75
N THR A 228 7.25 -17.98 -20.03
CA THR A 228 7.32 -19.36 -19.52
C THR A 228 8.74 -19.78 -19.16
N ALA A 229 8.88 -20.52 -18.05
CA ALA A 229 10.03 -21.35 -17.66
C ALA A 229 11.42 -20.70 -17.65
N GLU A 230 11.52 -19.39 -17.39
CA GLU A 230 12.79 -18.68 -17.53
C GLU A 230 13.51 -18.45 -16.22
N ALA A 231 12.78 -18.23 -15.12
CA ALA A 231 13.36 -18.02 -13.81
C ALA A 231 13.27 -19.31 -12.99
N LEU A 232 14.39 -19.83 -12.56
CA LEU A 232 14.52 -21.03 -11.77
C LEU A 232 15.07 -20.71 -10.38
N ILE A 233 14.67 -21.47 -9.39
CA ILE A 233 15.27 -21.38 -8.06
C ILE A 233 16.73 -21.84 -8.12
N ASN A 234 17.66 -20.98 -7.67
CA ASN A 234 19.07 -21.32 -7.59
C ASN A 234 19.36 -21.97 -6.22
N GLY A 235 19.40 -23.29 -6.20
CA GLY A 235 19.65 -24.09 -5.00
C GLY A 235 18.38 -24.40 -4.18
N ALA A 236 18.36 -25.58 -3.60
CA ALA A 236 17.27 -26.04 -2.74
C ALA A 236 17.24 -25.35 -1.38
N ASN A 237 16.11 -25.49 -0.68
CA ASN A 237 15.93 -25.04 0.70
C ASN A 237 16.13 -23.53 0.94
N GLN A 238 15.75 -22.70 -0.03
CA GLN A 238 15.73 -21.25 0.18
C GLN A 238 14.57 -20.86 1.11
N PHE A 239 14.62 -21.26 2.36
CA PHE A 239 13.74 -20.83 3.43
C PHE A 239 14.52 -20.05 4.50
N VAL A 240 13.82 -19.29 5.33
CA VAL A 240 14.41 -18.46 6.39
C VAL A 240 13.68 -18.70 7.71
N ASN A 241 14.37 -18.43 8.82
CA ASN A 241 13.71 -18.41 10.12
C ASN A 241 12.97 -17.07 10.32
N TYR A 242 11.84 -17.11 10.99
CA TYR A 242 11.11 -15.90 11.32
C TYR A 242 11.99 -14.88 12.08
N ALA A 243 12.83 -15.34 12.98
CA ALA A 243 13.74 -14.49 13.76
C ALA A 243 14.65 -13.62 12.87
N ASP A 244 15.04 -14.11 11.69
CA ASP A 244 15.93 -13.42 10.77
C ASP A 244 15.20 -12.34 9.95
N VAL A 245 13.89 -12.49 9.71
CA VAL A 245 13.07 -11.60 8.88
C VAL A 245 12.01 -10.81 9.67
N ALA A 246 11.94 -11.03 10.98
CA ALA A 246 11.00 -10.35 11.84
C ALA A 246 11.28 -8.86 12.01
N LYS A 247 12.56 -8.48 11.97
CA LYS A 247 12.99 -7.10 12.26
C LYS A 247 13.23 -6.33 10.98
N ALA A 248 12.75 -5.10 10.93
CA ALA A 248 13.12 -4.15 9.89
C ALA A 248 14.63 -3.91 9.87
N GLY A 249 15.22 -3.81 8.68
CA GLY A 249 16.65 -3.56 8.50
C GLY A 249 17.49 -4.79 8.18
N THR A 250 16.97 -6.01 8.31
CA THR A 250 17.68 -7.23 7.91
C THR A 250 17.69 -7.42 6.40
N VAL A 251 16.53 -7.21 5.76
CA VAL A 251 16.38 -7.22 4.31
C VAL A 251 15.46 -6.07 3.90
N ASN A 252 16.01 -5.06 3.23
CA ASN A 252 15.29 -3.87 2.72
C ASN A 252 14.41 -3.12 3.74
N GLY A 253 14.70 -3.22 5.01
CA GLY A 253 14.00 -2.48 6.05
C GLY A 253 12.55 -2.86 6.27
N ARG A 254 12.06 -3.99 5.72
CA ARG A 254 10.66 -4.41 5.79
C ARG A 254 10.48 -5.75 6.47
N HIS A 255 9.43 -5.83 7.27
CA HIS A 255 9.02 -7.08 7.96
C HIS A 255 8.61 -8.17 6.97
N MET A 256 8.97 -9.42 7.26
CA MET A 256 8.58 -10.62 6.49
C MET A 256 9.03 -10.58 5.02
N THR A 257 10.15 -9.96 4.72
CA THR A 257 10.76 -9.98 3.38
C THR A 257 12.01 -10.84 3.35
N GLN A 258 12.26 -11.46 2.21
CA GLN A 258 13.39 -12.36 1.98
C GLN A 258 14.04 -12.09 0.63
N ASN A 259 15.35 -12.31 0.54
CA ASN A 259 16.07 -12.41 -0.73
C ASN A 259 15.92 -13.83 -1.28
N LEU A 260 15.40 -13.95 -2.49
CA LEU A 260 15.26 -15.19 -3.25
C LEU A 260 16.23 -15.14 -4.43
N VAL A 261 17.15 -16.10 -4.49
CA VAL A 261 18.15 -16.17 -5.55
C VAL A 261 17.65 -17.05 -6.68
N LEU A 262 17.73 -16.54 -7.90
CA LEU A 262 17.23 -17.20 -9.09
C LEU A 262 18.27 -17.26 -10.18
N ASP A 263 18.23 -18.34 -10.96
CA ASP A 263 18.86 -18.45 -12.26
C ASP A 263 17.87 -18.03 -13.34
N THR A 264 18.33 -17.26 -14.32
CA THR A 264 17.50 -16.75 -15.42
C THR A 264 18.31 -16.60 -16.69
N ALA A 265 17.65 -16.63 -17.84
CA ALA A 265 18.33 -16.50 -19.13
C ALA A 265 18.55 -15.01 -19.50
N GLY A 266 19.82 -14.60 -19.61
CA GLY A 266 20.19 -13.28 -20.12
C GLY A 266 19.86 -12.11 -19.19
N THR A 267 19.71 -10.91 -19.76
CA THR A 267 19.36 -9.69 -19.02
C THR A 267 17.85 -9.49 -19.03
N LYS A 268 17.22 -9.70 -17.90
CA LYS A 268 15.77 -9.55 -17.70
C LYS A 268 15.48 -8.62 -16.55
N THR A 269 14.32 -7.98 -16.60
CA THR A 269 13.88 -7.09 -15.53
C THR A 269 12.64 -7.67 -14.84
N TYR A 270 12.61 -7.51 -13.54
CA TYR A 270 11.49 -7.84 -12.65
C TYR A 270 11.07 -6.58 -11.94
N LYS A 271 9.78 -6.31 -11.90
CA LYS A 271 9.25 -5.06 -11.35
C LYS A 271 8.59 -5.27 -10.00
N ALA A 272 8.71 -4.26 -9.14
CA ALA A 272 7.98 -4.23 -7.88
C ALA A 272 6.48 -4.38 -8.13
N GLY A 273 5.83 -5.22 -7.32
CA GLY A 273 4.42 -5.54 -7.48
C GLY A 273 4.13 -6.75 -8.37
N GLU A 274 5.07 -7.32 -9.10
CA GLU A 274 4.83 -8.60 -9.79
C GLU A 274 4.61 -9.71 -8.78
N VAL A 275 3.74 -10.66 -9.13
CA VAL A 275 3.43 -11.82 -8.28
C VAL A 275 3.71 -13.10 -9.02
N PHE A 276 4.26 -14.05 -8.32
CA PHE A 276 4.53 -15.38 -8.84
C PHE A 276 4.15 -16.47 -7.83
N THR A 277 4.06 -17.69 -8.33
CA THR A 277 3.88 -18.91 -7.53
C THR A 277 4.99 -19.89 -7.83
N LEU A 278 5.22 -20.82 -6.89
CA LEU A 278 6.19 -21.90 -7.03
C LEU A 278 5.45 -23.25 -6.98
N PRO A 279 5.86 -24.24 -7.76
CA PRO A 279 5.28 -25.57 -7.72
C PRO A 279 5.50 -26.19 -6.35
N ASP A 280 4.51 -26.93 -5.86
CA ASP A 280 4.51 -27.66 -4.58
C ASP A 280 4.70 -26.81 -3.32
N VAL A 281 4.70 -25.48 -3.44
CA VAL A 281 4.77 -24.54 -2.32
C VAL A 281 3.37 -24.00 -2.04
N PHE A 282 2.63 -24.71 -1.15
CA PHE A 282 1.26 -24.35 -0.81
C PHE A 282 1.20 -23.35 0.34
N ALA A 283 0.14 -22.56 0.36
CA ALA A 283 -0.13 -21.61 1.44
C ALA A 283 -0.42 -22.33 2.76
N TYR A 284 0.08 -21.75 3.85
CA TYR A 284 -0.09 -22.25 5.20
C TYR A 284 -0.83 -21.21 6.05
N ASP A 285 -1.92 -21.64 6.70
CA ASP A 285 -2.66 -20.79 7.65
C ASP A 285 -2.01 -20.88 9.03
N ASN A 286 -1.27 -19.85 9.38
CA ASN A 286 -0.56 -19.77 10.65
C ASN A 286 -1.48 -19.63 11.88
N ARG A 287 -2.77 -19.32 11.69
CA ARG A 287 -3.76 -19.25 12.77
C ARG A 287 -4.29 -20.63 13.13
N LYS A 288 -4.54 -21.45 12.12
CA LYS A 288 -4.96 -22.84 12.26
C LYS A 288 -3.77 -23.78 12.44
N GLN A 289 -2.56 -23.28 12.15
CA GLN A 289 -1.33 -24.09 12.09
C GLN A 289 -1.48 -25.32 11.20
N ALA A 290 -2.09 -25.10 10.02
CA ALA A 290 -2.41 -26.14 9.05
C ALA A 290 -2.34 -25.59 7.62
N PRO A 291 -2.14 -26.46 6.61
CA PRO A 291 -2.29 -26.06 5.21
C PRO A 291 -3.66 -25.43 4.94
N VAL A 292 -3.72 -24.44 4.08
CA VAL A 292 -4.98 -23.82 3.65
C VAL A 292 -5.83 -24.87 2.91
N THR A 293 -7.11 -24.93 3.20
CA THR A 293 -8.06 -25.87 2.56
C THR A 293 -9.20 -25.08 1.90
N PRO A 294 -9.47 -25.26 0.60
CA PRO A 294 -8.75 -26.09 -0.38
C PRO A 294 -7.30 -25.64 -0.60
N ALA A 295 -6.42 -26.61 -0.94
CA ALA A 295 -5.00 -26.33 -1.15
C ALA A 295 -4.79 -25.34 -2.31
N ARG A 296 -3.99 -24.31 -2.07
CA ARG A 296 -3.60 -23.31 -3.09
C ARG A 296 -2.11 -23.02 -3.00
N LEU A 297 -1.49 -22.73 -4.13
CA LEU A 297 -0.11 -22.28 -4.16
C LEU A 297 0.02 -20.92 -3.45
N GLN A 298 1.10 -20.75 -2.71
CA GLN A 298 1.43 -19.47 -2.10
C GLN A 298 1.83 -18.48 -3.18
N GLN A 299 1.25 -17.28 -3.12
CA GLN A 299 1.63 -16.16 -3.97
C GLN A 299 2.74 -15.37 -3.28
N PHE A 300 3.76 -15.01 -4.05
CA PHE A 300 4.89 -14.19 -3.60
C PHE A 300 4.94 -12.91 -4.43
N THR A 301 4.99 -11.77 -3.76
CA THR A 301 5.07 -10.46 -4.42
C THR A 301 6.51 -9.95 -4.41
N VAL A 302 6.98 -9.49 -5.56
CA VAL A 302 8.26 -8.81 -5.71
C VAL A 302 8.16 -7.40 -5.10
N ILE A 303 9.04 -7.08 -4.17
CA ILE A 303 8.96 -5.82 -3.39
C ILE A 303 9.78 -4.69 -4.01
N ALA A 304 10.87 -5.04 -4.67
CA ALA A 304 11.77 -4.08 -5.28
C ALA A 304 12.09 -4.48 -6.73
N ASP A 305 12.34 -3.48 -7.57
CA ASP A 305 12.81 -3.71 -8.94
C ASP A 305 14.13 -4.45 -8.92
N ALA A 306 14.28 -5.46 -9.78
CA ALA A 306 15.51 -6.21 -9.95
C ALA A 306 15.82 -6.43 -11.42
N THR A 307 17.11 -6.47 -11.73
CA THR A 307 17.59 -6.74 -13.09
C THR A 307 18.58 -7.89 -13.04
N ALA A 308 18.37 -8.89 -13.87
CA ALA A 308 19.27 -10.03 -13.98
C ALA A 308 20.61 -9.60 -14.61
N VAL A 309 21.70 -10.07 -14.03
CA VAL A 309 23.06 -9.84 -14.53
C VAL A 309 23.75 -11.19 -14.66
N ALA A 310 24.29 -11.47 -15.84
CA ALA A 310 25.01 -12.70 -16.13
C ALA A 310 24.23 -14.01 -15.81
N GLY A 311 22.91 -13.98 -15.96
CA GLY A 311 22.08 -15.16 -15.75
C GLY A 311 21.64 -15.39 -14.31
N ALA A 312 21.91 -14.45 -13.40
CA ALA A 312 21.48 -14.53 -12.01
C ALA A 312 20.72 -13.27 -11.58
N VAL A 313 19.75 -13.44 -10.70
CA VAL A 313 19.01 -12.32 -10.09
C VAL A 313 18.62 -12.65 -8.65
N THR A 314 18.65 -11.66 -7.79
CA THR A 314 18.10 -11.75 -6.44
C THR A 314 16.84 -10.91 -6.37
N LEU A 315 15.71 -11.55 -6.08
CA LEU A 315 14.43 -10.87 -5.87
C LEU A 315 14.19 -10.69 -4.38
N VAL A 316 13.73 -9.52 -4.00
CA VAL A 316 13.16 -9.27 -2.66
C VAL A 316 11.69 -9.63 -2.71
N ILE A 317 11.30 -10.64 -1.95
CA ILE A 317 9.93 -11.18 -1.97
C ILE A 317 9.21 -11.00 -0.64
N PHE A 318 7.88 -10.96 -0.70
CA PHE A 318 6.94 -11.04 0.41
C PHE A 318 5.81 -12.02 0.05
N PRO A 319 5.34 -12.87 0.97
CA PRO A 319 5.93 -13.13 2.29
C PRO A 319 7.26 -13.89 2.21
N ALA A 320 8.03 -13.85 3.28
CA ALA A 320 9.21 -14.72 3.41
C ALA A 320 8.78 -16.20 3.46
N ILE A 321 9.62 -17.06 2.93
CA ILE A 321 9.39 -18.52 2.90
C ILE A 321 9.76 -19.09 4.28
N ILE A 322 8.77 -19.30 5.14
CA ILE A 322 8.92 -19.87 6.47
C ILE A 322 8.17 -21.20 6.52
N VAL A 323 8.92 -22.27 6.78
CA VAL A 323 8.38 -23.64 6.80
C VAL A 323 8.11 -24.06 8.26
N PRO A 324 6.94 -24.64 8.57
CA PRO A 324 6.63 -25.08 9.92
C PRO A 324 7.60 -26.20 10.37
N GLY A 325 8.02 -26.14 11.63
CA GLY A 325 8.95 -27.14 12.18
C GLY A 325 10.38 -27.03 11.66
N SER A 326 10.71 -26.06 10.82
CA SER A 326 12.07 -25.81 10.34
C SER A 326 12.90 -25.02 11.36
N GLY A 327 14.22 -25.02 11.16
CA GLY A 327 15.16 -24.35 12.06
C GLY A 327 15.69 -25.29 13.15
N ALA A 328 16.36 -24.70 14.16
CA ALA A 328 16.93 -25.43 15.30
C ALA A 328 16.58 -24.71 16.61
N GLY A 329 16.46 -25.48 17.68
CA GLY A 329 16.12 -24.94 19.00
C GLY A 329 14.78 -24.21 19.02
N ASP A 330 14.74 -23.03 19.62
CA ASP A 330 13.52 -22.21 19.76
C ASP A 330 12.90 -21.81 18.41
N ASN A 331 13.68 -21.79 17.30
CA ASN A 331 13.18 -21.44 15.97
C ASN A 331 12.13 -22.43 15.46
N ILE A 332 12.14 -23.69 15.89
CA ILE A 332 11.12 -24.69 15.47
C ILE A 332 9.72 -24.22 15.82
N ASN A 333 9.49 -23.78 17.04
CA ASN A 333 8.20 -23.32 17.53
C ASN A 333 7.85 -21.93 16.96
N ILE A 334 8.84 -21.04 16.87
CA ILE A 334 8.68 -19.70 16.30
C ILE A 334 8.30 -19.79 14.82
N ASN A 335 9.00 -20.61 14.02
CA ASN A 335 8.69 -20.81 12.61
C ASN A 335 7.32 -21.45 12.42
N THR A 336 6.92 -22.41 13.26
CA THR A 336 5.57 -22.98 13.20
C THR A 336 4.48 -21.94 13.43
N ALA A 337 4.68 -21.03 14.40
CA ALA A 337 3.74 -19.94 14.70
C ALA A 337 3.61 -18.89 13.57
N HIS A 338 4.67 -18.74 12.79
CA HIS A 338 4.76 -17.74 11.72
C HIS A 338 4.90 -18.35 10.32
N ALA A 339 4.64 -19.66 10.16
CA ALA A 339 4.75 -20.34 8.88
C ALA A 339 3.88 -19.70 7.80
N THR A 340 4.43 -19.58 6.61
CA THR A 340 3.77 -19.01 5.44
C THR A 340 3.50 -20.03 4.35
N VAL A 341 4.28 -21.11 4.33
CA VAL A 341 4.25 -22.16 3.32
C VAL A 341 4.34 -23.56 3.95
N THR A 342 3.89 -24.56 3.22
CA THR A 342 3.95 -25.96 3.65
C THR A 342 5.32 -26.58 3.48
N ALA A 343 6.07 -26.16 2.45
CA ALA A 343 7.38 -26.72 2.12
C ALA A 343 8.28 -25.66 1.49
N ALA A 344 9.59 -25.86 1.61
CA ALA A 344 10.58 -25.03 0.90
C ALA A 344 10.58 -25.34 -0.61
N PRO A 345 10.93 -24.39 -1.47
CA PRO A 345 11.04 -24.64 -2.90
C PRO A 345 12.17 -25.63 -3.20
N ALA A 346 11.96 -26.46 -4.21
CA ALA A 346 12.98 -27.36 -4.73
C ALA A 346 14.00 -26.57 -5.58
N ASP A 347 15.21 -27.12 -5.70
CA ASP A 347 16.20 -26.64 -6.67
C ASP A 347 15.65 -26.72 -8.08
N ASN A 348 15.95 -25.71 -8.90
CA ASN A 348 15.44 -25.60 -10.27
C ASN A 348 13.91 -25.56 -10.39
N ALA A 349 13.18 -25.27 -9.32
CA ALA A 349 11.74 -25.04 -9.39
C ALA A 349 11.45 -23.80 -10.23
N VAL A 350 10.52 -23.93 -11.19
CA VAL A 350 10.16 -22.87 -12.14
C VAL A 350 9.23 -21.87 -11.49
N LEU A 351 9.56 -20.58 -11.55
CA LEU A 351 8.65 -19.51 -11.12
C LEU A 351 7.56 -19.31 -12.19
N THR A 352 6.31 -19.39 -11.75
CA THR A 352 5.15 -19.05 -12.59
C THR A 352 4.64 -17.67 -12.20
N PHE A 353 4.94 -16.66 -12.99
CA PHE A 353 4.45 -15.30 -12.79
C PHE A 353 2.99 -15.17 -13.25
N LEU A 354 2.22 -14.42 -12.47
CA LEU A 354 0.85 -14.07 -12.82
C LEU A 354 0.85 -12.82 -13.71
N GLY A 355 0.14 -12.90 -14.82
CA GLY A 355 0.12 -11.85 -15.86
C GLY A 355 1.26 -11.99 -16.88
N ALA A 356 1.05 -11.39 -18.06
CA ALA A 356 2.01 -11.44 -19.17
C ALA A 356 3.20 -10.48 -18.93
N PRO A 357 4.38 -10.77 -19.53
CA PRO A 357 5.52 -9.87 -19.46
C PRO A 357 5.31 -8.60 -20.32
N SER A 358 5.97 -7.52 -19.96
CA SER A 358 5.95 -6.23 -20.67
C SER A 358 4.52 -5.68 -20.91
N THR A 359 3.59 -5.99 -20.01
CA THR A 359 2.18 -5.61 -20.12
C THR A 359 1.86 -4.52 -19.10
N ALA A 360 1.09 -3.52 -19.53
CA ALA A 360 0.53 -2.50 -18.65
C ALA A 360 -0.77 -3.02 -18.04
N LEU A 361 -0.84 -3.01 -16.71
CA LEU A 361 -1.98 -3.46 -15.94
C LEU A 361 -2.56 -2.29 -15.15
N SER A 362 -3.87 -2.24 -15.04
CA SER A 362 -4.60 -1.24 -14.23
C SER A 362 -5.26 -1.95 -13.05
N PRO A 363 -4.56 -2.08 -11.92
CA PRO A 363 -5.05 -2.82 -10.76
C PRO A 363 -6.18 -2.09 -10.04
N ARG A 364 -7.12 -2.86 -9.50
CA ARG A 364 -8.16 -2.43 -8.55
C ARG A 364 -7.81 -2.98 -7.19
N LEU A 365 -8.23 -2.32 -6.14
CA LEU A 365 -7.84 -2.65 -4.78
C LEU A 365 -9.02 -2.96 -3.90
N LEU A 366 -8.89 -3.98 -3.06
CA LEU A 366 -9.68 -4.15 -1.86
C LEU A 366 -8.74 -3.98 -0.68
N ILE A 367 -9.02 -3.00 0.16
CA ILE A 367 -8.14 -2.60 1.27
C ILE A 367 -8.94 -2.60 2.56
N GLN A 368 -8.37 -3.16 3.62
CA GLN A 368 -8.78 -2.87 4.98
C GLN A 368 -8.02 -1.64 5.48
N LYS A 369 -8.71 -0.69 6.07
CA LYS A 369 -8.15 0.62 6.46
C LYS A 369 -6.82 0.56 7.23
N PRO A 370 -6.61 -0.31 8.25
CA PRO A 370 -5.33 -0.41 8.95
C PRO A 370 -4.19 -1.04 8.15
N ALA A 371 -4.45 -1.55 6.95
CA ALA A 371 -3.43 -2.17 6.12
C ALA A 371 -2.43 -1.16 5.56
N VAL A 372 -2.92 0.02 5.19
CA VAL A 372 -2.10 1.12 4.66
C VAL A 372 -2.09 2.25 5.67
N VAL A 373 -0.91 2.66 6.08
CA VAL A 373 -0.71 3.73 7.06
C VAL A 373 0.02 4.88 6.39
N VAL A 374 -0.56 6.07 6.49
CA VAL A 374 0.06 7.32 6.07
C VAL A 374 0.56 8.05 7.29
N ASN A 375 1.87 8.17 7.38
CA ASN A 375 2.56 8.85 8.46
C ASN A 375 2.84 10.30 8.06
N THR A 376 2.46 11.23 8.92
CA THR A 376 2.63 12.66 8.71
C THR A 376 3.41 13.29 9.85
N VAL A 377 4.16 14.34 9.55
CA VAL A 377 4.93 15.10 10.55
C VAL A 377 4.78 16.59 10.25
N PRO A 378 4.53 17.43 11.26
CA PRO A 378 4.55 18.88 11.09
C PRO A 378 5.95 19.36 10.67
N LEU A 379 6.03 20.17 9.62
CA LEU A 379 7.29 20.79 9.20
C LEU A 379 7.64 21.98 10.07
N ILE A 380 8.92 22.17 10.36
CA ILE A 380 9.45 23.33 11.09
C ILE A 380 9.12 24.61 10.31
N LEU A 381 8.73 25.66 11.03
CA LEU A 381 8.53 26.98 10.47
C LEU A 381 9.87 27.71 10.35
N PRO A 382 10.27 28.17 9.16
CA PRO A 382 11.49 28.96 8.99
C PRO A 382 11.41 30.24 9.80
N ALA A 383 12.45 30.52 10.59
CA ALA A 383 12.49 31.71 11.47
C ALA A 383 12.71 33.02 10.69
N SER A 384 13.29 32.97 9.50
CA SER A 384 13.62 34.13 8.68
C SER A 384 12.49 34.61 7.77
N ASP A 385 11.48 33.76 7.54
CA ASP A 385 10.42 34.00 6.56
C ASP A 385 9.04 34.02 7.22
N THR A 386 8.09 34.66 6.53
CA THR A 386 6.71 34.62 6.98
C THR A 386 6.11 33.27 6.69
N SER A 387 5.90 32.47 7.70
CA SER A 387 5.42 31.10 7.60
C SER A 387 4.28 30.82 8.58
N MET A 388 3.36 29.98 8.19
CA MET A 388 2.25 29.51 9.01
C MET A 388 1.99 28.03 8.75
N ARG A 389 1.43 27.34 9.74
CA ARG A 389 0.96 25.96 9.60
C ARG A 389 -0.47 25.80 10.07
N ARG A 390 -1.16 24.84 9.46
CA ARG A 390 -2.50 24.47 9.86
C ARG A 390 -2.70 22.97 9.72
N ARG A 391 -3.23 22.36 10.76
CA ARG A 391 -3.68 20.96 10.77
C ARG A 391 -5.07 20.88 10.17
N LEU A 392 -5.31 19.86 9.33
CA LEU A 392 -6.62 19.55 8.78
C LEU A 392 -7.55 19.01 9.88
N THR A 393 -8.85 19.11 9.68
CA THR A 393 -9.84 18.78 10.72
C THR A 393 -10.24 17.29 10.69
N LYS A 394 -10.34 16.70 9.50
CA LYS A 394 -10.79 15.30 9.33
C LYS A 394 -9.65 14.30 9.40
N ILE A 395 -8.47 14.70 8.97
CA ILE A 395 -7.28 13.86 8.94
C ILE A 395 -6.13 14.56 9.64
N PRO A 396 -5.26 13.84 10.34
CA PRO A 396 -4.12 14.43 11.04
C PRO A 396 -3.00 14.73 10.03
N LEU A 397 -3.20 15.75 9.21
CA LEU A 397 -2.27 16.23 8.21
C LEU A 397 -2.05 17.71 8.42
N THR A 398 -0.80 18.14 8.58
CA THR A 398 -0.44 19.54 8.77
C THR A 398 0.13 20.13 7.50
N VAL A 399 -0.50 21.20 7.02
CA VAL A 399 -0.05 21.99 5.88
C VAL A 399 0.75 23.19 6.37
N ARG A 400 1.96 23.36 5.86
CA ARG A 400 2.79 24.56 6.07
C ARG A 400 2.62 25.46 4.86
N MET A 401 2.37 26.72 5.09
CA MET A 401 2.48 27.78 4.08
C MET A 401 3.68 28.64 4.43
N TRP A 402 4.53 28.89 3.46
CA TRP A 402 5.63 29.79 3.62
C TRP A 402 5.73 30.75 2.43
N GLN A 403 6.15 31.99 2.71
CA GLN A 403 6.44 33.00 1.72
C GLN A 403 7.93 33.21 1.69
N HIS A 404 8.50 33.19 0.50
CA HIS A 404 9.92 33.41 0.27
C HIS A 404 10.14 34.48 -0.78
N SER A 405 11.14 35.30 -0.55
CA SER A 405 11.62 36.30 -1.50
C SER A 405 13.08 36.01 -1.79
N ASP A 406 13.41 35.76 -3.04
CA ASP A 406 14.80 35.57 -3.45
C ASP A 406 15.47 36.91 -3.60
N PHE A 407 16.52 37.12 -2.84
CA PHE A 407 17.33 38.37 -2.86
C PHE A 407 18.04 38.61 -4.18
N TYR A 408 18.48 37.54 -4.84
CA TYR A 408 19.26 37.66 -6.08
C TYR A 408 18.41 37.89 -7.32
N THR A 409 17.25 37.24 -7.38
CA THR A 409 16.36 37.34 -8.55
C THR A 409 15.20 38.32 -8.33
N GLY A 410 14.97 38.75 -7.10
CA GLY A 410 13.79 39.55 -6.72
C GLY A 410 12.49 38.81 -6.90
N ALA A 411 12.50 37.49 -7.11
CA ALA A 411 11.33 36.68 -7.25
C ALA A 411 10.63 36.46 -5.89
N HIS A 412 9.31 36.49 -5.89
CA HIS A 412 8.47 36.24 -4.72
C HIS A 412 7.57 35.05 -4.99
N GLY A 413 7.47 34.15 -4.04
CA GLY A 413 6.63 32.96 -4.14
C GLY A 413 5.94 32.61 -2.83
N VAL A 414 4.82 31.90 -2.94
CA VAL A 414 4.13 31.26 -1.84
C VAL A 414 4.11 29.77 -2.09
N ARG A 415 4.53 28.99 -1.12
CA ARG A 415 4.60 27.55 -1.20
C ARG A 415 3.78 26.91 -0.08
N PHE A 416 3.04 25.87 -0.44
CA PHE A 416 2.31 25.01 0.49
C PHE A 416 3.00 23.66 0.54
N ASP A 417 3.44 23.25 1.71
CA ASP A 417 4.19 22.01 1.93
C ASP A 417 3.43 21.08 2.86
N VAL A 418 3.57 19.79 2.56
CA VAL A 418 3.04 18.70 3.38
C VAL A 418 4.10 17.61 3.46
N ALA A 419 4.45 17.17 4.66
CA ALA A 419 5.34 16.03 4.86
C ALA A 419 4.50 14.80 5.17
N LEU A 420 4.59 13.81 4.32
CA LEU A 420 3.93 12.53 4.51
C LEU A 420 4.69 11.40 3.82
N ASN A 421 4.51 10.19 4.33
CA ASN A 421 4.93 8.97 3.67
C ASN A 421 3.87 7.88 3.88
N ALA A 422 3.54 7.13 2.84
CA ALA A 422 2.63 6.00 2.91
C ALA A 422 3.42 4.69 2.98
N ASN A 423 3.02 3.80 3.87
CA ASN A 423 3.59 2.47 4.01
C ASN A 423 2.48 1.44 4.14
N ILE A 424 2.73 0.22 3.69
CA ILE A 424 1.84 -0.90 3.96
C ILE A 424 2.34 -1.60 5.21
N ARG A 425 1.54 -1.56 6.26
CA ARG A 425 1.80 -2.23 7.53
C ARG A 425 1.52 -3.73 7.45
N GLU A 426 0.38 -4.10 6.89
CA GLU A 426 -0.07 -5.48 6.79
C GLU A 426 -0.51 -5.81 5.35
N ARG A 427 0.43 -6.36 4.57
CA ARG A 427 0.23 -6.64 3.15
C ARG A 427 -0.88 -7.66 2.88
N LEU A 428 -1.08 -8.63 3.78
CA LEU A 428 -2.14 -9.64 3.68
C LEU A 428 -3.56 -9.10 3.88
N ARG A 429 -3.70 -7.84 4.33
CA ARG A 429 -5.00 -7.15 4.46
C ARG A 429 -5.35 -6.35 3.21
N THR A 430 -4.60 -6.53 2.15
CA THR A 430 -4.85 -5.91 0.86
C THR A 430 -4.89 -6.97 -0.22
N ALA A 431 -5.84 -6.88 -1.12
CA ALA A 431 -5.91 -7.71 -2.32
C ALA A 431 -6.05 -6.81 -3.54
N ARG A 432 -5.43 -7.18 -4.64
CA ARG A 432 -5.58 -6.46 -5.90
C ARG A 432 -6.12 -7.37 -6.99
N PHE A 433 -7.00 -6.81 -7.75
CA PHE A 433 -7.53 -7.40 -8.97
C PHE A 433 -6.83 -6.73 -10.16
N ASN A 434 -6.15 -7.53 -10.97
CA ASN A 434 -5.38 -7.03 -12.09
C ASN A 434 -6.06 -7.39 -13.41
N GLY A 435 -6.38 -6.36 -14.15
CA GLY A 435 -6.90 -6.45 -15.51
C GLY A 435 -6.47 -5.22 -16.31
N SER A 436 -6.66 -5.26 -17.61
CA SER A 436 -6.37 -4.14 -18.52
C SER A 436 -7.54 -3.17 -18.64
#